data_b50de5a00640222665cc465a3318c140
#
_entry.id   b50de5a00640222665cc465a3318c140
#
_cell.length_a   1.000
_cell.length_b   1.000
_cell.length_c   1.000
_cell.angle_alpha   90.00
_cell.angle_beta   90.00
_cell.angle_gamma   90.00
#
_symmetry.space_group_name_H-M   'P 1'
#
loop_
_entity.id
_entity.type
_entity.pdbx_description
1 polymer ?
#
loop_
_entity_poly.entity_id
_entity_poly.type
_entity_poly.pdbx_seq_one_letter_code
_entity_poly.pdbx_strand_id
1 'polypeptide(L)'
;MTKKSPVRADAAPADALSKSARTRSRILDAAAHVLSVKGYAGTRLSDVAEYAELQAPAIYYYFPSREDLIEEVMYAGIADMRRHLQVALDALPPETSPIDKILAAVEAHLRHELELSDYASASIRNAGQTPERLRARQLREEAAYGRIWRRLFDEARADGQLRDDLDARLAQLLVIGALNWCAEWFDPRRSSVDTVVSNAQVLVRNGLSAAPPAPRPIKRARKAAAGR
;
A
#
# COMPACT_ATOMS: atom_id res chain seq x y z
N MET A 1 67.05 -4.71 12.64
CA MET A 1 65.97 -4.10 11.82
C MET A 1 64.88 -5.15 11.65
N THR A 2 63.90 -5.14 12.53
CA THR A 2 62.80 -6.14 12.58
C THR A 2 61.59 -5.53 11.88
N LYS A 3 61.18 -6.12 10.77
CA LYS A 3 60.06 -5.71 9.90
C LYS A 3 58.74 -6.13 10.56
N LYS A 4 57.95 -5.18 11.00
CA LYS A 4 56.62 -5.35 11.59
C LYS A 4 55.63 -5.60 10.44
N SER A 5 55.04 -6.80 10.39
CA SER A 5 53.96 -7.12 9.48
C SER A 5 52.67 -6.37 9.84
N PRO A 6 51.85 -5.94 8.86
CA PRO A 6 50.61 -5.28 9.17
C PRO A 6 49.58 -6.31 9.61
N VAL A 7 48.88 -6.00 10.70
CA VAL A 7 47.69 -6.73 11.20
C VAL A 7 46.61 -6.63 10.13
N ARG A 8 46.20 -7.75 9.56
CA ARG A 8 44.98 -7.86 8.74
C ARG A 8 43.77 -7.60 9.66
N ALA A 9 43.02 -6.56 9.36
CA ALA A 9 41.67 -6.40 9.88
C ALA A 9 40.82 -7.55 9.34
N ASP A 10 40.35 -8.41 10.24
CA ASP A 10 39.40 -9.48 9.94
C ASP A 10 38.10 -8.83 9.43
N ALA A 11 37.91 -8.89 8.11
CA ALA A 11 36.62 -8.66 7.50
C ALA A 11 35.69 -9.79 7.98
N ALA A 12 34.62 -9.45 8.70
CA ALA A 12 33.60 -10.42 9.06
C ALA A 12 33.09 -11.12 7.77
N PRO A 13 32.97 -12.45 7.77
CA PRO A 13 32.63 -13.18 6.56
C PRO A 13 31.25 -12.75 6.06
N ALA A 14 31.12 -12.52 4.74
CA ALA A 14 29.89 -12.11 4.08
C ALA A 14 28.69 -13.03 4.39
N ASP A 15 28.94 -14.28 4.75
CA ASP A 15 27.94 -15.27 5.19
C ASP A 15 27.36 -14.98 6.58
N ALA A 16 28.11 -14.36 7.50
CA ALA A 16 27.60 -14.01 8.84
C ALA A 16 26.64 -12.81 8.77
N LEU A 17 26.95 -11.83 7.93
CA LEU A 17 26.04 -10.70 7.64
C LEU A 17 24.74 -11.20 6.96
N SER A 18 24.83 -12.19 6.04
CA SER A 18 23.65 -12.77 5.41
C SER A 18 22.79 -13.58 6.38
N LYS A 19 23.38 -14.28 7.35
CA LYS A 19 22.65 -15.05 8.37
C LYS A 19 21.94 -14.15 9.36
N SER A 20 22.60 -13.09 9.84
CA SER A 20 22.01 -12.10 10.75
C SER A 20 20.86 -11.35 10.06
N ALA A 21 21.05 -10.92 8.81
CA ALA A 21 20.00 -10.27 8.03
C ALA A 21 18.78 -11.20 7.82
N ARG A 22 19.01 -12.48 7.51
CA ARG A 22 17.93 -13.48 7.39
C ARG A 22 17.16 -13.67 8.70
N THR A 23 17.87 -13.73 9.84
CA THR A 23 17.20 -13.85 11.14
C THR A 23 16.38 -12.61 11.46
N ARG A 24 16.90 -11.40 11.18
CA ARG A 24 16.18 -10.15 11.36
C ARG A 24 14.91 -10.11 10.50
N SER A 25 14.99 -10.52 9.24
CA SER A 25 13.82 -10.63 8.36
C SER A 25 12.77 -11.57 8.93
N ARG A 26 13.15 -12.79 9.36
CA ARG A 26 12.23 -13.76 9.98
C ARG A 26 11.49 -13.18 11.19
N ILE A 27 12.19 -12.42 12.03
CA ILE A 27 11.55 -11.76 13.19
C ILE A 27 10.55 -10.71 12.74
N LEU A 28 10.87 -9.92 11.71
CA LEU A 28 9.97 -8.91 11.15
C LEU A 28 8.75 -9.55 10.51
N ASP A 29 8.94 -10.62 9.72
CA ASP A 29 7.84 -11.36 9.07
C ASP A 29 6.88 -11.96 10.11
N ALA A 30 7.44 -12.58 11.16
CA ALA A 30 6.66 -13.10 12.28
C ALA A 30 5.91 -12.00 13.03
N ALA A 31 6.56 -10.86 13.26
CA ALA A 31 5.93 -9.72 13.94
C ALA A 31 4.82 -9.10 13.10
N ALA A 32 4.99 -8.98 11.78
CA ALA A 32 3.96 -8.52 10.86
C ALA A 32 2.75 -9.44 10.90
N HIS A 33 2.95 -10.75 10.83
CA HIS A 33 1.88 -11.73 10.96
C HIS A 33 1.14 -11.63 12.30
N VAL A 34 1.85 -11.67 13.43
CA VAL A 34 1.24 -11.59 14.77
C VAL A 34 0.48 -10.27 14.94
N LEU A 35 1.05 -9.16 14.46
CA LEU A 35 0.42 -7.83 14.55
C LEU A 35 -0.82 -7.73 13.67
N SER A 36 -0.82 -8.33 12.46
CA SER A 36 -1.97 -8.33 11.55
C SER A 36 -3.16 -9.12 12.13
N VAL A 37 -2.87 -10.20 12.89
CA VAL A 37 -3.89 -11.09 13.47
C VAL A 37 -4.35 -10.61 14.85
N LYS A 38 -3.42 -10.26 15.76
CA LYS A 38 -3.70 -9.97 17.17
C LYS A 38 -3.84 -8.48 17.50
N GLY A 39 -3.48 -7.60 16.58
CA GLY A 39 -3.47 -6.16 16.77
C GLY A 39 -2.37 -5.67 17.71
N TYR A 40 -2.25 -4.32 17.84
CA TYR A 40 -1.22 -3.69 18.67
C TYR A 40 -1.24 -4.16 20.13
N ALA A 41 -2.40 -4.17 20.76
CA ALA A 41 -2.54 -4.55 22.18
C ALA A 41 -2.28 -6.05 22.43
N GLY A 42 -2.63 -6.91 21.46
CA GLY A 42 -2.51 -8.36 21.56
C GLY A 42 -1.14 -8.92 21.16
N THR A 43 -0.29 -8.14 20.52
CA THR A 43 1.03 -8.58 20.06
C THR A 43 2.00 -8.73 21.24
N ARG A 44 2.54 -9.92 21.44
CA ARG A 44 3.56 -10.20 22.46
C ARG A 44 4.83 -10.73 21.80
N LEU A 45 6.00 -10.40 22.36
CA LEU A 45 7.29 -10.91 21.84
C LEU A 45 7.41 -12.44 21.93
N SER A 46 6.74 -13.06 22.92
CA SER A 46 6.64 -14.53 23.02
C SER A 46 5.96 -15.14 21.79
N ASP A 47 4.85 -14.53 21.32
CA ASP A 47 4.12 -15.02 20.16
C ASP A 47 4.94 -14.84 18.86
N VAL A 48 5.65 -13.71 18.77
CA VAL A 48 6.58 -13.46 17.66
C VAL A 48 7.73 -14.47 17.66
N ALA A 49 8.29 -14.78 18.83
CA ALA A 49 9.37 -15.77 18.97
C ALA A 49 8.90 -17.17 18.55
N GLU A 50 7.72 -17.57 19.01
CA GLU A 50 7.09 -18.85 18.65
C GLU A 50 6.89 -18.94 17.12
N TYR A 51 6.28 -17.93 16.51
CA TYR A 51 6.03 -17.90 15.07
C TYR A 51 7.34 -17.85 14.24
N ALA A 52 8.35 -17.14 14.73
CA ALA A 52 9.67 -17.08 14.12
C ALA A 52 10.52 -18.35 14.34
N GLU A 53 10.05 -19.31 15.14
CA GLU A 53 10.82 -20.50 15.58
C GLU A 53 12.14 -20.09 16.25
N LEU A 54 12.10 -19.09 17.13
CA LEU A 54 13.23 -18.55 17.85
C LEU A 54 12.95 -18.53 19.36
N GLN A 55 14.03 -18.40 20.15
CA GLN A 55 13.89 -18.12 21.58
C GLN A 55 13.70 -16.61 21.79
N ALA A 56 12.84 -16.22 22.74
CA ALA A 56 12.55 -14.81 23.03
C ALA A 56 13.81 -13.93 23.25
N PRO A 57 14.88 -14.39 23.93
CA PRO A 57 16.12 -13.62 24.05
C PRO A 57 16.77 -13.25 22.71
N ALA A 58 16.59 -14.07 21.66
CA ALA A 58 17.13 -13.79 20.35
C ALA A 58 16.47 -12.56 19.70
N ILE A 59 15.21 -12.28 19.99
CA ILE A 59 14.51 -11.11 19.47
C ILE A 59 15.12 -9.84 20.04
N TYR A 60 15.41 -9.80 21.35
CA TYR A 60 15.99 -8.63 22.01
C TYR A 60 17.38 -8.25 21.48
N TYR A 61 18.10 -9.21 20.87
CA TYR A 61 19.36 -8.92 20.20
C TYR A 61 19.18 -8.02 18.96
N TYR A 62 18.05 -8.17 18.24
CA TYR A 62 17.74 -7.42 17.01
C TYR A 62 16.87 -6.20 17.27
N PHE A 63 15.97 -6.28 18.24
CA PHE A 63 15.00 -5.24 18.57
C PHE A 63 14.97 -5.04 20.09
N PRO A 64 15.47 -3.89 20.59
CA PRO A 64 15.60 -3.62 22.02
C PRO A 64 14.29 -3.68 22.79
N SER A 65 13.17 -3.37 22.12
CA SER A 65 11.83 -3.42 22.71
C SER A 65 10.79 -3.96 21.73
N ARG A 66 9.62 -4.30 22.27
CA ARG A 66 8.42 -4.63 21.47
C ARG A 66 7.99 -3.45 20.60
N GLU A 67 8.10 -2.27 21.15
CA GLU A 67 7.75 -1.02 20.48
C GLU A 67 8.64 -0.76 19.26
N ASP A 68 9.95 -0.96 19.38
CA ASP A 68 10.90 -0.81 18.25
C ASP A 68 10.58 -1.82 17.12
N LEU A 69 10.23 -3.05 17.50
CA LEU A 69 9.83 -4.07 16.53
C LEU A 69 8.55 -3.68 15.80
N ILE A 70 7.53 -3.22 16.53
CA ILE A 70 6.25 -2.78 15.94
C ILE A 70 6.46 -1.55 15.06
N GLU A 71 7.23 -0.55 15.50
CA GLU A 71 7.56 0.62 14.68
C GLU A 71 8.19 0.22 13.34
N GLU A 72 9.14 -0.71 13.37
CA GLU A 72 9.79 -1.17 12.15
C GLU A 72 8.82 -1.90 11.22
N VAL A 73 7.93 -2.75 11.75
CA VAL A 73 6.88 -3.42 10.96
C VAL A 73 5.94 -2.41 10.33
N MET A 74 5.44 -1.45 11.10
CA MET A 74 4.50 -0.43 10.64
C MET A 74 5.12 0.46 9.55
N TYR A 75 6.39 0.85 9.75
CA TYR A 75 7.13 1.60 8.73
C TYR A 75 7.35 0.78 7.46
N ALA A 76 7.81 -0.47 7.60
CA ALA A 76 8.10 -1.35 6.47
C ALA A 76 6.85 -1.59 5.61
N GLY A 77 5.69 -1.79 6.24
CA GLY A 77 4.43 -2.03 5.55
C GLY A 77 4.04 -0.92 4.59
N ILE A 78 4.02 0.33 5.08
CA ILE A 78 3.64 1.47 4.22
C ILE A 78 4.72 1.84 3.22
N ALA A 79 6.01 1.68 3.57
CA ALA A 79 7.11 1.92 2.64
C ALA A 79 7.10 0.92 1.48
N ASP A 80 6.77 -0.34 1.76
CA ASP A 80 6.64 -1.38 0.75
C ASP A 80 5.42 -1.16 -0.15
N MET A 81 4.27 -0.84 0.43
CA MET A 81 3.07 -0.48 -0.32
C MET A 81 3.31 0.72 -1.26
N ARG A 82 4.02 1.75 -0.79
CA ARG A 82 4.38 2.91 -1.62
C ARG A 82 5.29 2.52 -2.79
N ARG A 83 6.29 1.68 -2.52
CA ARG A 83 7.22 1.19 -3.56
C ARG A 83 6.48 0.34 -4.59
N HIS A 84 5.62 -0.57 -4.15
CA HIS A 84 4.82 -1.42 -5.02
C HIS A 84 3.92 -0.60 -5.94
N LEU A 85 3.21 0.39 -5.39
CA LEU A 85 2.39 1.31 -6.17
C LEU A 85 3.21 2.08 -7.21
N GLN A 86 4.39 2.60 -6.82
CA GLN A 86 5.25 3.33 -7.76
C GLN A 86 5.70 2.44 -8.92
N VAL A 87 6.17 1.22 -8.62
CA VAL A 87 6.58 0.24 -9.64
C VAL A 87 5.42 -0.10 -10.59
N ALA A 88 4.21 -0.31 -10.05
CA ALA A 88 3.03 -0.58 -10.87
C ALA A 88 2.68 0.58 -11.82
N LEU A 89 2.79 1.83 -11.33
CA LEU A 89 2.53 3.02 -12.15
C LEU A 89 3.61 3.25 -13.20
N ASP A 90 4.89 3.05 -12.84
CA ASP A 90 6.03 3.23 -13.76
C ASP A 90 6.04 2.18 -14.90
N ALA A 91 5.38 1.04 -14.70
CA ALA A 91 5.23 -0.02 -15.72
C ALA A 91 4.10 0.26 -16.73
N LEU A 92 3.26 1.27 -16.50
CA LEU A 92 2.16 1.60 -17.40
C LEU A 92 2.67 2.24 -18.70
N PRO A 93 2.01 1.97 -19.84
CA PRO A 93 2.28 2.68 -21.09
C PRO A 93 2.17 4.20 -20.89
N PRO A 94 3.03 5.00 -21.57
CA PRO A 94 3.02 6.46 -21.43
C PRO A 94 1.67 7.11 -21.76
N GLU A 95 0.91 6.50 -22.70
CA GLU A 95 -0.41 6.95 -23.15
C GLU A 95 -1.55 6.55 -22.22
N THR A 96 -1.29 5.87 -21.10
CA THR A 96 -2.33 5.45 -20.15
C THR A 96 -3.08 6.67 -19.62
N SER A 97 -4.42 6.64 -19.77
CA SER A 97 -5.28 7.73 -19.34
C SER A 97 -5.20 7.96 -17.82
N PRO A 98 -5.38 9.20 -17.32
CA PRO A 98 -5.37 9.48 -15.89
C PRO A 98 -6.33 8.63 -15.08
N ILE A 99 -7.54 8.37 -15.57
CA ILE A 99 -8.49 7.48 -14.88
C ILE A 99 -8.01 6.03 -14.86
N ASP A 100 -7.37 5.54 -15.92
CA ASP A 100 -6.82 4.19 -15.95
C ASP A 100 -5.60 4.05 -15.02
N LYS A 101 -4.80 5.10 -14.83
CA LYS A 101 -3.75 5.13 -13.81
C LYS A 101 -4.33 5.02 -12.39
N ILE A 102 -5.47 5.67 -12.10
CA ILE A 102 -6.17 5.51 -10.82
C ILE A 102 -6.64 4.05 -10.65
N LEU A 103 -7.17 3.43 -11.69
CA LEU A 103 -7.61 2.03 -11.61
C LEU A 103 -6.46 1.04 -11.45
N ALA A 104 -5.33 1.30 -12.09
CA ALA A 104 -4.11 0.53 -11.85
C ALA A 104 -3.59 0.69 -10.41
N ALA A 105 -3.70 1.90 -9.85
CA ALA A 105 -3.37 2.16 -8.45
C ALA A 105 -4.32 1.42 -7.48
N VAL A 106 -5.62 1.34 -7.79
CA VAL A 106 -6.60 0.53 -7.04
C VAL A 106 -6.21 -0.94 -7.03
N GLU A 107 -5.86 -1.49 -8.19
CA GLU A 107 -5.40 -2.88 -8.30
C GLU A 107 -4.12 -3.12 -7.51
N ALA A 108 -3.09 -2.28 -7.71
CA ALA A 108 -1.82 -2.41 -7.01
C ALA A 108 -1.99 -2.35 -5.49
N HIS A 109 -2.86 -1.46 -4.98
CA HIS A 109 -3.17 -1.35 -3.56
C HIS A 109 -3.80 -2.63 -3.03
N LEU A 110 -4.90 -3.09 -3.64
CA LEU A 110 -5.66 -4.24 -3.16
C LEU A 110 -4.85 -5.55 -3.24
N ARG A 111 -4.11 -5.77 -4.33
CA ARG A 111 -3.25 -6.96 -4.43
C ARG A 111 -2.17 -6.95 -3.38
N HIS A 112 -1.53 -5.80 -3.16
CA HIS A 112 -0.49 -5.70 -2.14
C HIS A 112 -1.04 -5.96 -0.74
N GLU A 113 -2.21 -5.42 -0.42
CA GLU A 113 -2.84 -5.58 0.88
C GLU A 113 -3.37 -7.00 1.12
N LEU A 114 -4.03 -7.60 0.13
CA LEU A 114 -4.79 -8.82 0.32
C LEU A 114 -4.04 -10.12 -0.06
N GLU A 115 -3.00 -10.04 -0.88
CA GLU A 115 -2.24 -11.20 -1.35
C GLU A 115 -0.79 -11.23 -0.88
N LEU A 116 -0.13 -10.05 -0.81
CA LEU A 116 1.33 -10.01 -0.81
C LEU A 116 1.93 -9.76 0.56
N SER A 117 1.22 -9.14 1.51
CA SER A 117 1.91 -8.58 2.66
C SER A 117 1.10 -8.50 3.95
N ASP A 118 1.48 -9.33 4.92
CA ASP A 118 1.05 -9.16 6.32
C ASP A 118 1.47 -7.80 6.89
N TYR A 119 2.55 -7.20 6.36
CA TYR A 119 3.01 -5.86 6.76
C TYR A 119 2.02 -4.76 6.39
N ALA A 120 1.41 -4.85 5.19
CA ALA A 120 0.39 -3.89 4.77
C ALA A 120 -0.85 -3.99 5.66
N SER A 121 -1.37 -5.21 5.86
CA SER A 121 -2.49 -5.47 6.77
C SER A 121 -2.21 -5.03 8.20
N ALA A 122 -1.00 -5.31 8.73
CA ALA A 122 -0.56 -4.86 10.04
C ALA A 122 -0.58 -3.32 10.14
N SER A 123 -0.03 -2.62 9.15
CA SER A 123 0.03 -1.17 9.13
C SER A 123 -1.35 -0.53 9.08
N ILE A 124 -2.22 -0.99 8.19
CA ILE A 124 -3.57 -0.43 8.01
C ILE A 124 -4.42 -0.64 9.26
N ARG A 125 -4.50 -1.88 9.76
CA ARG A 125 -5.33 -2.24 10.93
C ARG A 125 -4.89 -1.56 12.22
N ASN A 126 -3.60 -1.30 12.38
CA ASN A 126 -3.06 -0.79 13.63
C ASN A 126 -2.71 0.70 13.61
N ALA A 127 -2.96 1.41 12.50
CA ALA A 127 -2.64 2.84 12.35
C ALA A 127 -3.24 3.72 13.47
N GLY A 128 -4.49 3.45 13.87
CA GLY A 128 -5.17 4.17 14.95
C GLY A 128 -4.83 3.69 16.36
N GLN A 129 -4.20 2.53 16.52
CA GLN A 129 -3.92 1.91 17.82
C GLN A 129 -2.47 2.14 18.29
N THR A 130 -1.57 2.43 17.37
CA THR A 130 -0.15 2.64 17.65
C THR A 130 0.06 4.03 18.24
N PRO A 131 0.75 4.16 19.39
CA PRO A 131 1.06 5.46 19.99
C PRO A 131 1.78 6.41 19.03
N GLU A 132 1.42 7.70 19.07
CA GLU A 132 1.93 8.71 18.12
C GLU A 132 3.47 8.77 18.08
N ARG A 133 4.13 8.63 19.22
CA ARG A 133 5.61 8.65 19.31
C ARG A 133 6.28 7.58 18.44
N LEU A 134 5.59 6.47 18.16
CA LEU A 134 6.08 5.37 17.33
C LEU A 134 5.70 5.52 15.85
N ARG A 135 4.95 6.56 15.49
CA ARG A 135 4.39 6.74 14.14
C ARG A 135 5.17 7.71 13.25
N ALA A 136 6.18 8.39 13.78
CA ALA A 136 6.85 9.47 13.04
C ALA A 136 7.43 9.05 11.67
N ARG A 137 8.03 7.84 11.59
CA ARG A 137 8.55 7.29 10.33
C ARG A 137 7.41 6.84 9.41
N GLN A 138 6.43 6.14 9.97
CA GLN A 138 5.23 5.69 9.27
C GLN A 138 4.47 6.87 8.67
N LEU A 139 4.18 7.93 9.43
CA LEU A 139 3.45 9.12 8.96
C LEU A 139 4.15 9.81 7.77
N ARG A 140 5.49 9.81 7.72
CA ARG A 140 6.22 10.34 6.55
C ARG A 140 5.98 9.51 5.30
N GLU A 141 5.96 8.19 5.43
CA GLU A 141 5.65 7.28 4.31
C GLU A 141 4.19 7.36 3.90
N GLU A 142 3.26 7.42 4.86
CA GLU A 142 1.83 7.64 4.59
C GLU A 142 1.60 8.94 3.81
N ALA A 143 2.27 10.02 4.22
CA ALA A 143 2.21 11.29 3.50
C ALA A 143 2.80 11.19 2.09
N ALA A 144 3.87 10.42 1.90
CA ALA A 144 4.47 10.17 0.58
C ALA A 144 3.54 9.34 -0.30
N TYR A 145 2.94 8.29 0.24
CA TYR A 145 1.93 7.46 -0.42
C TYR A 145 0.70 8.30 -0.83
N GLY A 146 0.17 9.10 0.10
CA GLY A 146 -0.95 9.99 -0.18
C GLY A 146 -0.65 11.05 -1.24
N ARG A 147 0.62 11.49 -1.39
CA ARG A 147 1.02 12.41 -2.48
C ARG A 147 0.95 11.75 -3.85
N ILE A 148 1.26 10.46 -3.98
CA ILE A 148 1.11 9.73 -5.25
C ILE A 148 -0.36 9.71 -5.65
N TRP A 149 -1.24 9.31 -4.75
CA TRP A 149 -2.68 9.28 -5.00
C TRP A 149 -3.24 10.67 -5.35
N ARG A 150 -2.83 11.70 -4.61
CA ARG A 150 -3.25 13.08 -4.89
C ARG A 150 -2.90 13.48 -6.31
N ARG A 151 -1.66 13.23 -6.74
CA ARG A 151 -1.21 13.55 -8.10
C ARG A 151 -2.07 12.85 -9.16
N LEU A 152 -2.41 11.57 -8.97
CA LEU A 152 -3.28 10.85 -9.91
C LEU A 152 -4.66 11.51 -10.06
N PHE A 153 -5.26 11.93 -8.93
CA PHE A 153 -6.55 12.61 -8.95
C PHE A 153 -6.48 14.02 -9.54
N ASP A 154 -5.40 14.76 -9.25
CA ASP A 154 -5.17 16.08 -9.83
C ASP A 154 -4.97 16.00 -11.35
N GLU A 155 -4.21 15.02 -11.84
CA GLU A 155 -4.03 14.74 -13.27
C GLU A 155 -5.39 14.41 -13.94
N ALA A 156 -6.19 13.52 -13.34
CA ALA A 156 -7.49 13.15 -13.88
C ALA A 156 -8.49 14.33 -13.88
N ARG A 157 -8.40 15.21 -12.89
CA ARG A 157 -9.18 16.48 -12.84
C ARG A 157 -8.74 17.43 -13.94
N ALA A 158 -7.46 17.66 -14.09
CA ALA A 158 -6.89 18.56 -15.10
C ALA A 158 -7.23 18.12 -16.53
N ASP A 159 -7.30 16.79 -16.76
CA ASP A 159 -7.67 16.19 -18.06
C ASP A 159 -9.17 16.09 -18.28
N GLY A 160 -10.00 16.56 -17.37
CA GLY A 160 -11.47 16.54 -17.49
C GLY A 160 -12.09 15.15 -17.39
N GLN A 161 -11.37 14.16 -16.88
CA GLN A 161 -11.87 12.79 -16.75
C GLN A 161 -12.65 12.56 -15.44
N LEU A 162 -12.50 13.44 -14.44
CA LEU A 162 -13.31 13.41 -13.23
C LEU A 162 -14.59 14.22 -13.41
N ARG A 163 -15.66 13.76 -12.80
CA ARG A 163 -16.93 14.48 -12.70
C ARG A 163 -16.75 15.85 -12.05
N ASP A 164 -17.40 16.86 -12.53
CA ASP A 164 -17.31 18.24 -12.03
C ASP A 164 -17.99 18.44 -10.67
N ASP A 165 -18.95 17.58 -10.31
CA ASP A 165 -19.68 17.61 -9.04
C ASP A 165 -18.92 16.94 -7.87
N LEU A 166 -17.69 16.44 -8.10
CA LEU A 166 -16.83 15.85 -7.06
C LEU A 166 -15.69 16.78 -6.66
N ASP A 167 -15.42 16.88 -5.37
CA ASP A 167 -14.13 17.35 -4.87
C ASP A 167 -13.08 16.26 -5.03
N ALA A 168 -12.03 16.51 -5.82
CA ALA A 168 -11.01 15.51 -6.14
C ALA A 168 -10.27 15.00 -4.89
N ARG A 169 -10.04 15.87 -3.87
CA ARG A 169 -9.37 15.50 -2.63
C ARG A 169 -10.26 14.60 -1.78
N LEU A 170 -11.53 14.95 -1.64
CA LEU A 170 -12.48 14.13 -0.88
C LEU A 170 -12.71 12.78 -1.58
N ALA A 171 -12.83 12.76 -2.90
CA ALA A 171 -12.96 11.54 -3.68
C ALA A 171 -11.74 10.62 -3.48
N GLN A 172 -10.51 11.17 -3.52
CA GLN A 172 -9.28 10.42 -3.21
C GLN A 172 -9.33 9.80 -1.82
N LEU A 173 -9.70 10.55 -0.79
CA LEU A 173 -9.75 10.06 0.60
C LEU A 173 -10.81 8.97 0.77
N LEU A 174 -11.97 9.12 0.14
CA LEU A 174 -13.04 8.12 0.16
C LEU A 174 -12.60 6.82 -0.54
N VAL A 175 -11.95 6.92 -1.70
CA VAL A 175 -11.43 5.75 -2.41
C VAL A 175 -10.41 5.02 -1.55
N ILE A 176 -9.36 5.69 -1.05
CA ILE A 176 -8.33 5.05 -0.21
C ILE A 176 -8.96 4.45 1.06
N GLY A 177 -9.89 5.17 1.70
CA GLY A 177 -10.58 4.65 2.89
C GLY A 177 -11.37 3.38 2.62
N ALA A 178 -12.06 3.30 1.47
CA ALA A 178 -12.78 2.10 1.06
C ALA A 178 -11.83 0.93 0.76
N LEU A 179 -10.67 1.19 0.11
CA LEU A 179 -9.67 0.16 -0.16
C LEU A 179 -9.05 -0.37 1.14
N ASN A 180 -8.61 0.51 2.04
CA ASN A 180 -8.05 0.13 3.35
C ASN A 180 -9.03 -0.72 4.18
N TRP A 181 -10.34 -0.49 4.01
CA TRP A 181 -11.36 -1.25 4.74
C TRP A 181 -11.48 -2.70 4.25
N CYS A 182 -10.94 -3.02 3.08
CA CYS A 182 -10.97 -4.38 2.53
C CYS A 182 -10.24 -5.38 3.44
N ALA A 183 -9.16 -4.99 4.11
CA ALA A 183 -8.43 -5.82 5.07
C ALA A 183 -9.32 -6.34 6.22
N GLU A 184 -10.40 -5.62 6.58
CA GLU A 184 -11.24 -5.98 7.71
C GLU A 184 -12.28 -7.06 7.40
N TRP A 185 -12.77 -7.10 6.15
CA TRP A 185 -13.86 -8.01 5.78
C TRP A 185 -13.49 -9.07 4.74
N PHE A 186 -12.32 -8.96 4.10
CA PHE A 186 -11.92 -9.93 3.08
C PHE A 186 -11.72 -11.33 3.66
N ASP A 187 -12.39 -12.30 3.04
CA ASP A 187 -12.24 -13.73 3.34
C ASP A 187 -11.98 -14.48 2.02
N PRO A 188 -10.77 -15.04 1.81
CA PRO A 188 -10.41 -15.72 0.57
C PRO A 188 -11.26 -16.97 0.28
N ARG A 189 -11.98 -17.49 1.29
CA ARG A 189 -12.94 -18.60 1.09
C ARG A 189 -14.25 -18.16 0.47
N ARG A 190 -14.57 -16.85 0.50
CA ARG A 190 -15.82 -16.28 -0.01
C ARG A 190 -15.64 -15.58 -1.35
N SER A 191 -14.47 -14.99 -1.58
CA SER A 191 -14.21 -14.21 -2.79
C SER A 191 -12.72 -14.26 -3.12
N SER A 192 -12.38 -14.25 -4.43
CA SER A 192 -11.00 -14.09 -4.87
C SER A 192 -10.59 -12.61 -4.84
N VAL A 193 -9.30 -12.35 -4.73
CA VAL A 193 -8.76 -10.99 -4.84
C VAL A 193 -9.08 -10.38 -6.20
N ASP A 194 -9.02 -11.14 -7.29
CA ASP A 194 -9.42 -10.67 -8.63
C ASP A 194 -10.87 -10.17 -8.67
N THR A 195 -11.78 -10.86 -7.96
CA THR A 195 -13.17 -10.41 -7.85
C THR A 195 -13.28 -9.09 -7.09
N VAL A 196 -12.53 -8.94 -5.98
CA VAL A 196 -12.52 -7.68 -5.21
C VAL A 196 -11.95 -6.54 -6.05
N VAL A 197 -10.81 -6.76 -6.70
CA VAL A 197 -10.15 -5.78 -7.58
C VAL A 197 -11.08 -5.33 -8.70
N SER A 198 -11.66 -6.26 -9.44
CA SER A 198 -12.53 -5.91 -10.58
C SER A 198 -13.77 -5.12 -10.15
N ASN A 199 -14.40 -5.50 -9.03
CA ASN A 199 -15.53 -4.74 -8.48
C ASN A 199 -15.11 -3.34 -7.98
N ALA A 200 -13.97 -3.23 -7.29
CA ALA A 200 -13.46 -1.94 -6.85
C ALA A 200 -13.15 -1.02 -8.06
N GLN A 201 -12.51 -1.55 -9.11
CA GLN A 201 -12.25 -0.79 -10.34
C GLN A 201 -13.54 -0.32 -11.01
N VAL A 202 -14.57 -1.17 -11.09
CA VAL A 202 -15.89 -0.79 -11.65
C VAL A 202 -16.54 0.31 -10.81
N LEU A 203 -16.57 0.17 -9.48
CA LEU A 203 -17.14 1.18 -8.59
C LEU A 203 -16.39 2.52 -8.69
N VAL A 204 -15.07 2.49 -8.67
CA VAL A 204 -14.23 3.69 -8.74
C VAL A 204 -14.39 4.36 -10.10
N ARG A 205 -14.33 3.61 -11.21
CA ARG A 205 -14.52 4.17 -12.56
C ARG A 205 -15.87 4.86 -12.68
N ASN A 206 -16.96 4.17 -12.34
CA ASN A 206 -18.31 4.71 -12.49
C ASN A 206 -18.61 5.86 -11.52
N GLY A 207 -17.99 5.85 -10.33
CA GLY A 207 -18.14 6.92 -9.36
C GLY A 207 -17.36 8.17 -9.73
N LEU A 208 -16.18 8.03 -10.35
CA LEU A 208 -15.27 9.14 -10.61
C LEU A 208 -15.41 9.73 -12.02
N SER A 209 -15.69 8.89 -13.04
CA SER A 209 -15.63 9.34 -14.43
C SER A 209 -16.70 10.36 -14.74
N ALA A 210 -16.32 11.41 -15.49
CA ALA A 210 -17.25 12.31 -16.11
C ALA A 210 -18.22 11.51 -17.00
N ALA A 211 -19.52 11.83 -16.93
CA ALA A 211 -20.48 11.23 -17.84
C ALA A 211 -20.06 11.54 -19.29
N PRO A 212 -20.14 10.59 -20.23
CA PRO A 212 -19.91 10.92 -21.63
C PRO A 212 -20.86 12.08 -22.01
N PRO A 213 -20.38 13.06 -22.80
CA PRO A 213 -21.21 14.20 -23.18
C PRO A 213 -22.50 13.66 -23.80
N ALA A 214 -23.66 14.16 -23.34
CA ALA A 214 -24.95 13.77 -23.85
C ALA A 214 -24.93 13.88 -25.37
N PRO A 215 -25.45 12.89 -26.15
CA PRO A 215 -25.45 12.93 -27.59
C PRO A 215 -26.13 14.24 -28.02
N ARG A 216 -25.42 15.03 -28.83
CA ARG A 216 -25.99 16.30 -29.35
C ARG A 216 -27.32 15.99 -30.02
N PRO A 217 -28.41 16.70 -29.65
CA PRO A 217 -29.72 16.47 -30.30
C PRO A 217 -29.53 16.63 -31.81
N ILE A 218 -29.83 15.55 -32.55
CA ILE A 218 -29.83 15.58 -33.99
C ILE A 218 -30.89 16.61 -34.38
N LYS A 219 -30.49 17.76 -34.92
CA LYS A 219 -31.42 18.74 -35.51
C LYS A 219 -32.17 18.04 -36.62
N ARG A 220 -33.40 17.61 -36.30
CA ARG A 220 -34.33 17.13 -37.33
C ARG A 220 -34.44 18.24 -38.37
N ALA A 221 -33.96 17.96 -39.58
CA ALA A 221 -34.15 18.84 -40.72
C ALA A 221 -35.65 19.17 -40.81
N ARG A 222 -36.00 20.44 -40.69
CA ARG A 222 -37.33 20.94 -40.92
C ARG A 222 -37.66 20.62 -42.37
N LYS A 223 -38.56 19.63 -42.58
CA LYS A 223 -39.12 19.34 -43.90
C LYS A 223 -39.81 20.63 -44.36
N ALA A 224 -39.21 21.27 -45.37
CA ALA A 224 -39.82 22.41 -46.02
C ALA A 224 -41.14 21.90 -46.61
N ALA A 225 -42.25 22.41 -46.08
CA ALA A 225 -43.54 22.28 -46.71
C ALA A 225 -43.51 23.14 -47.98
N ALA A 226 -43.26 22.48 -49.11
CA ALA A 226 -43.49 23.09 -50.40
C ALA A 226 -44.99 23.19 -50.58
N GLY A 227 -45.43 24.40 -50.88
CA GLY A 227 -46.82 24.78 -51.05
C GLY A 227 -47.52 24.18 -52.25
N ARG A 228 -48.80 24.25 -52.14
CA ARG A 228 -49.72 24.65 -53.23
C ARG A 228 -50.93 25.33 -52.59
#